data_31abb29d2171d8283ade0beebd27451c
#
_entry.id   31abb29d2171d8283ade0beebd27451c
#
_cell.length_a   1.000
_cell.length_b   1.000
_cell.length_c   1.000
_cell.angle_alpha   90.00
_cell.angle_beta   90.00
_cell.angle_gamma   90.00
#
_symmetry.space_group_name_H-M   'P 1'
#
loop_
_entity.id
_entity.type
_entity.pdbx_description
1 polymer ?
#
loop_
_entity_poly.entity_id
_entity_poly.type
_entity_poly.pdbx_seq_one_letter_code
_entity_poly.pdbx_strand_id
1 'polypeptide(L)'
;HVYSLDHRTGEITRLSGEPGLHSAVADGALLAISSETLTEDGSTVRVLSGGQQVATVRSLPQPAFAPGVTLLAAGERELRTAVVLPRDDIRPAGPLPIVMAPYGGAAQQVLSARRLFYEPQWLADQGFAVIVADGRGSPGRGPAWEHAFRFDVATAALEDQVAALEHVVGQYPDELDASRVGIRGWSFGGYLSALAVLRRPDVFAAAIAGAPVSEWRWYDTVATERWLGHPADHPDAYDRTSLLPLAAGLTRPLLLVHGLLDDNVHPRHSLQLSRALAAAGRDHELLLLPGVTHVAWPPEIIEQLLAAHVRFFRRCLVPGDQWP
;
A
#
# COMPACT_ATOMS: atom_id res chain seq x y z
N HIS A 1 19.27 -1.90 1.03
CA HIS A 1 20.72 -1.86 0.78
C HIS A 1 21.31 -3.26 0.66
N VAL A 2 22.50 -3.38 0.03
CA VAL A 2 23.29 -4.59 -0.09
C VAL A 2 24.45 -4.50 0.90
N TYR A 3 24.70 -5.59 1.62
CA TYR A 3 25.78 -5.73 2.58
C TYR A 3 26.58 -7.00 2.29
N SER A 4 27.87 -6.99 2.59
CA SER A 4 28.70 -8.18 2.71
C SER A 4 28.93 -8.53 4.17
N LEU A 5 28.99 -9.83 4.48
CA LEU A 5 29.35 -10.34 5.79
C LEU A 5 30.61 -11.20 5.65
N ASP A 6 31.69 -10.85 6.34
CA ASP A 6 32.84 -11.74 6.50
C ASP A 6 32.52 -12.76 7.61
N HIS A 7 32.34 -14.02 7.23
CA HIS A 7 31.98 -15.10 8.16
C HIS A 7 33.09 -15.43 9.19
N ARG A 8 34.32 -15.00 8.95
CA ARG A 8 35.44 -15.25 9.89
C ARG A 8 35.55 -14.19 10.95
N THR A 9 35.30 -12.93 10.57
CA THR A 9 35.44 -11.77 11.48
C THR A 9 34.11 -11.31 12.03
N GLY A 10 32.98 -11.64 11.36
CA GLY A 10 31.67 -11.10 11.66
C GLY A 10 31.48 -9.66 11.15
N GLU A 11 32.45 -9.12 10.41
CA GLU A 11 32.37 -7.75 9.90
C GLU A 11 31.27 -7.63 8.81
N ILE A 12 30.44 -6.60 8.96
CA ILE A 12 29.39 -6.26 8.00
C ILE A 12 29.77 -4.95 7.30
N THR A 13 29.93 -5.01 5.98
CA THR A 13 30.26 -3.84 5.14
C THR A 13 29.10 -3.54 4.19
N ARG A 14 28.64 -2.27 4.16
CA ARG A 14 27.63 -1.82 3.19
C ARG A 14 28.26 -1.62 1.83
N LEU A 15 27.68 -2.26 0.80
CA LEU A 15 28.16 -2.23 -0.60
C LEU A 15 27.36 -1.28 -1.50
N SER A 16 26.09 -1.02 -1.16
CA SER A 16 25.25 -0.06 -1.88
C SER A 16 25.45 1.36 -1.33
N GLY A 17 25.50 2.34 -2.20
CA GLY A 17 25.78 3.74 -1.84
C GLY A 17 24.53 4.47 -1.33
N GLU A 18 23.78 5.11 -2.23
CA GLU A 18 22.68 6.02 -1.95
C GLU A 18 21.43 5.31 -1.35
N PRO A 19 20.51 6.05 -0.72
CA PRO A 19 19.18 5.54 -0.40
C PRO A 19 18.48 5.04 -1.65
N GLY A 20 17.99 3.79 -1.62
CA GLY A 20 17.38 3.18 -2.78
C GLY A 20 16.93 1.74 -2.53
N LEU A 21 16.36 1.15 -3.57
CA LEU A 21 16.09 -0.28 -3.65
C LEU A 21 17.28 -0.94 -4.34
N HIS A 22 17.94 -1.86 -3.65
CA HIS A 22 19.16 -2.49 -4.15
C HIS A 22 19.07 -4.00 -4.04
N SER A 23 19.53 -4.67 -5.09
CA SER A 23 19.76 -6.12 -5.12
C SER A 23 21.14 -6.43 -5.65
N ALA A 24 21.66 -7.63 -5.37
CA ALA A 24 22.97 -8.04 -5.87
C ALA A 24 22.98 -9.51 -6.25
N VAL A 25 23.81 -9.80 -7.24
CA VAL A 25 24.18 -11.16 -7.64
C VAL A 25 25.71 -11.25 -7.66
N ALA A 26 26.27 -12.31 -7.07
CA ALA A 26 27.71 -12.53 -6.99
C ALA A 26 28.07 -13.86 -7.65
N ASP A 27 29.21 -13.88 -8.35
CA ASP A 27 29.84 -15.08 -8.89
C ASP A 27 31.37 -14.95 -8.85
N GLY A 28 32.02 -15.73 -8.02
CA GLY A 28 33.46 -15.64 -7.78
C GLY A 28 33.88 -14.23 -7.32
N ALA A 29 34.75 -13.57 -8.10
CA ALA A 29 35.21 -12.22 -7.84
C ALA A 29 34.29 -11.13 -8.40
N LEU A 30 33.24 -11.50 -9.12
CA LEU A 30 32.30 -10.59 -9.72
C LEU A 30 31.11 -10.34 -8.79
N LEU A 31 30.71 -9.07 -8.71
CA LEU A 31 29.52 -8.62 -8.00
C LEU A 31 28.76 -7.62 -8.86
N ALA A 32 27.51 -7.92 -9.21
CA ALA A 32 26.61 -7.02 -9.89
C ALA A 32 25.60 -6.47 -8.89
N ILE A 33 25.54 -5.13 -8.73
CA ILE A 33 24.59 -4.45 -7.85
C ILE A 33 23.62 -3.66 -8.71
N SER A 34 22.35 -4.05 -8.69
CA SER A 34 21.25 -3.27 -9.28
C SER A 34 20.72 -2.28 -8.26
N SER A 35 20.50 -1.04 -8.68
CA SER A 35 20.04 0.07 -7.85
C SER A 35 18.94 0.85 -8.54
N GLU A 36 17.87 1.16 -7.80
CA GLU A 36 16.82 2.12 -8.14
C GLU A 36 16.73 3.16 -7.03
N THR A 37 16.57 4.45 -7.40
CA THR A 37 16.52 5.57 -6.45
C THR A 37 15.31 6.46 -6.71
N LEU A 38 15.05 7.44 -5.85
CA LEU A 38 14.04 8.48 -6.11
C LEU A 38 14.52 9.56 -7.09
N THR A 39 15.82 9.71 -7.26
CA THR A 39 16.43 10.79 -8.06
C THR A 39 16.62 10.41 -9.52
N GLU A 40 16.65 9.10 -9.82
CA GLU A 40 16.90 8.60 -11.18
C GLU A 40 15.70 7.76 -11.67
N ASP A 41 15.41 7.87 -12.96
CA ASP A 41 14.47 6.98 -13.62
C ASP A 41 15.16 5.69 -14.02
N GLY A 42 14.45 4.56 -13.79
CA GLY A 42 14.94 3.24 -14.10
C GLY A 42 15.99 2.71 -13.12
N SER A 43 16.74 1.71 -13.56
CA SER A 43 17.74 1.03 -12.75
C SER A 43 19.16 1.23 -13.31
N THR A 44 20.12 1.25 -12.40
CA THR A 44 21.55 1.23 -12.73
C THR A 44 22.19 -0.02 -12.15
N VAL A 45 22.85 -0.82 -12.98
CA VAL A 45 23.61 -2.00 -12.57
C VAL A 45 25.11 -1.66 -12.60
N ARG A 46 25.76 -1.72 -11.45
CA ARG A 46 27.22 -1.60 -11.32
C ARG A 46 27.81 -2.99 -11.21
N VAL A 47 28.80 -3.29 -12.04
CA VAL A 47 29.56 -4.54 -12.00
C VAL A 47 30.92 -4.26 -11.38
N LEU A 48 31.25 -5.00 -10.33
CA LEU A 48 32.53 -4.93 -9.64
C LEU A 48 33.31 -6.23 -9.83
N SER A 49 34.63 -6.15 -9.97
CA SER A 49 35.57 -7.28 -9.96
C SER A 49 36.65 -7.01 -8.94
N GLY A 50 36.82 -7.90 -7.96
CA GLY A 50 37.77 -7.70 -6.87
C GLY A 50 37.53 -6.39 -6.09
N GLY A 51 36.30 -5.93 -5.98
CA GLY A 51 35.91 -4.68 -5.31
C GLY A 51 36.06 -3.42 -6.17
N GLN A 52 36.63 -3.50 -7.38
CA GLN A 52 36.73 -2.37 -8.30
C GLN A 52 35.59 -2.40 -9.31
N GLN A 53 34.99 -1.23 -9.58
CA GLN A 53 33.93 -1.10 -10.59
C GLN A 53 34.55 -1.24 -12.00
N VAL A 54 34.09 -2.23 -12.75
CA VAL A 54 34.56 -2.54 -14.12
C VAL A 54 33.56 -2.20 -15.20
N ALA A 55 32.26 -2.12 -14.87
CA ALA A 55 31.23 -1.73 -15.81
C ALA A 55 30.03 -1.07 -15.12
N THR A 56 29.25 -0.32 -15.91
CA THR A 56 27.92 0.19 -15.53
C THR A 56 26.94 -0.02 -16.67
N VAL A 57 25.77 -0.57 -16.36
CA VAL A 57 24.65 -0.68 -17.29
C VAL A 57 23.50 0.15 -16.74
N ARG A 58 22.96 1.07 -17.54
CA ARG A 58 21.82 1.91 -17.16
C ARG A 58 20.61 1.55 -18.01
N SER A 59 19.44 1.47 -17.38
CA SER A 59 18.20 1.49 -18.15
C SER A 59 17.95 2.93 -18.65
N LEU A 60 17.28 3.05 -19.79
CA LEU A 60 16.92 4.32 -20.41
C LEU A 60 15.39 4.41 -20.52
N PRO A 61 14.66 4.57 -19.40
CA PRO A 61 13.22 4.73 -19.43
C PRO A 61 12.83 6.06 -20.03
N GLN A 62 11.61 6.15 -20.54
CA GLN A 62 11.00 7.40 -20.99
C GLN A 62 9.77 7.68 -20.11
N PRO A 63 9.96 8.23 -18.90
CA PRO A 63 8.85 8.52 -18.01
C PRO A 63 8.01 9.66 -18.55
N ALA A 64 6.68 9.57 -18.37
CA ALA A 64 5.77 10.63 -18.78
C ALA A 64 5.90 11.87 -17.87
N PHE A 65 6.29 11.68 -16.61
CA PHE A 65 6.52 12.72 -15.60
C PHE A 65 7.45 12.22 -14.49
N ALA A 66 7.96 13.12 -13.67
CA ALA A 66 8.74 12.80 -12.48
C ALA A 66 7.83 12.93 -11.24
N PRO A 67 7.61 11.86 -10.44
CA PRO A 67 6.89 11.96 -9.19
C PRO A 67 7.58 12.89 -8.18
N GLY A 68 6.80 13.79 -7.57
CA GLY A 68 7.24 14.64 -6.46
C GLY A 68 6.92 13.97 -5.12
N VAL A 69 7.91 13.27 -4.53
CA VAL A 69 7.71 12.47 -3.32
C VAL A 69 8.44 13.08 -2.15
N THR A 70 7.72 13.36 -1.06
CA THR A 70 8.31 13.69 0.23
C THR A 70 8.30 12.46 1.11
N LEU A 71 9.49 11.98 1.52
CA LEU A 71 9.62 10.89 2.49
C LEU A 71 9.81 11.47 3.89
N LEU A 72 9.09 10.90 4.86
CA LEU A 72 9.19 11.30 6.27
C LEU A 72 9.02 10.10 7.21
N ALA A 73 9.41 10.29 8.46
CA ALA A 73 9.18 9.38 9.57
C ALA A 73 8.02 9.92 10.41
N ALA A 74 6.86 9.28 10.33
CA ALA A 74 5.64 9.79 10.94
C ALA A 74 5.46 9.28 12.37
N GLY A 75 5.15 10.22 13.29
CA GLY A 75 4.81 9.95 14.69
C GLY A 75 5.96 9.32 15.50
N GLU A 76 5.64 8.94 16.73
CA GLU A 76 6.62 8.38 17.68
C GLU A 76 7.25 7.05 17.22
N ARG A 77 6.53 6.30 16.36
CA ARG A 77 7.01 5.03 15.80
C ARG A 77 7.88 5.22 14.59
N GLU A 78 8.11 6.46 14.14
CA GLU A 78 8.88 6.77 12.93
C GLU A 78 8.40 5.94 11.73
N LEU A 79 7.08 5.94 11.49
CA LEU A 79 6.47 5.21 10.39
C LEU A 79 7.00 5.75 9.05
N ARG A 80 7.58 4.87 8.23
CA ARG A 80 8.05 5.27 6.90
C ARG A 80 6.85 5.71 6.09
N THR A 81 6.80 6.99 5.75
CA THR A 81 5.64 7.61 5.10
C THR A 81 6.09 8.40 3.90
N ALA A 82 5.37 8.23 2.79
CA ALA A 82 5.51 9.04 1.59
C ALA A 82 4.27 9.92 1.43
N VAL A 83 4.50 11.19 1.14
CA VAL A 83 3.46 12.17 0.78
C VAL A 83 3.69 12.59 -0.66
N VAL A 84 2.63 12.52 -1.46
CA VAL A 84 2.63 12.93 -2.87
C VAL A 84 1.51 13.93 -3.07
N LEU A 85 1.86 15.14 -3.46
CA LEU A 85 0.92 16.21 -3.77
C LEU A 85 0.76 16.37 -5.28
N PRO A 86 -0.35 16.95 -5.77
CA PRO A 86 -0.48 17.33 -7.17
C PRO A 86 0.69 18.22 -7.59
N ARG A 87 1.12 18.09 -8.85
CA ARG A 87 2.12 18.99 -9.42
C ARG A 87 1.58 20.42 -9.42
N ASP A 88 2.48 21.39 -9.21
CA ASP A 88 2.13 22.79 -8.99
C ASP A 88 1.28 23.40 -10.13
N ASP A 89 1.53 22.98 -11.38
CA ASP A 89 0.85 23.48 -12.58
C ASP A 89 -0.63 23.04 -12.70
N ILE A 90 -1.03 22.00 -11.94
CA ILE A 90 -2.40 21.43 -11.97
C ILE A 90 -3.03 21.32 -10.57
N ARG A 91 -2.36 21.82 -9.54
CA ARG A 91 -2.82 21.74 -8.17
C ARG A 91 -4.10 22.57 -7.95
N PRO A 92 -5.20 21.97 -7.44
CA PRO A 92 -6.40 22.71 -7.08
C PRO A 92 -6.13 23.75 -5.98
N ALA A 93 -6.93 24.82 -5.98
CA ALA A 93 -6.90 25.81 -4.91
C ALA A 93 -7.53 25.25 -3.61
N GLY A 94 -6.98 25.66 -2.47
CA GLY A 94 -7.46 25.30 -1.14
C GLY A 94 -6.98 23.93 -0.65
N PRO A 95 -7.43 23.51 0.56
CA PRO A 95 -7.00 22.26 1.17
C PRO A 95 -7.45 21.03 0.36
N LEU A 96 -6.53 20.11 0.14
CA LEU A 96 -6.75 18.91 -0.66
C LEU A 96 -7.44 17.82 0.16
N PRO A 97 -8.41 17.09 -0.43
CA PRO A 97 -8.86 15.82 0.13
C PRO A 97 -7.72 14.81 0.10
N ILE A 98 -7.70 13.91 1.08
CA ILE A 98 -6.61 12.96 1.27
C ILE A 98 -7.02 11.57 0.80
N VAL A 99 -6.13 10.86 0.12
CA VAL A 99 -6.27 9.44 -0.16
C VAL A 99 -5.09 8.69 0.46
N MET A 100 -5.38 7.92 1.51
CA MET A 100 -4.43 6.94 2.02
C MET A 100 -4.36 5.75 1.04
N ALA A 101 -3.17 5.33 0.67
CA ALA A 101 -2.95 4.23 -0.29
C ALA A 101 -2.00 3.15 0.25
N PRO A 102 -2.27 2.55 1.43
CA PRO A 102 -1.39 1.57 2.04
C PRO A 102 -1.49 0.19 1.37
N TYR A 103 -0.38 -0.55 1.38
CA TYR A 103 -0.44 -1.99 1.49
C TYR A 103 -0.60 -2.39 2.97
N GLY A 104 0.17 -1.78 3.84
CA GLY A 104 -0.12 -1.61 5.27
C GLY A 104 0.37 -2.72 6.19
N GLY A 105 1.24 -3.63 5.73
CA GLY A 105 1.71 -4.66 6.64
C GLY A 105 2.62 -5.72 6.02
N ALA A 106 2.13 -6.66 5.26
CA ALA A 106 2.90 -7.80 4.77
C ALA A 106 4.03 -7.46 3.77
N ALA A 107 4.11 -6.22 3.28
CA ALA A 107 5.16 -5.74 2.38
C ALA A 107 5.50 -4.27 2.63
N GLN A 108 6.71 -3.87 2.24
CA GLN A 108 7.11 -2.47 2.20
C GLN A 108 6.63 -1.82 0.90
N GLN A 109 6.09 -0.60 1.01
CA GLN A 109 5.76 0.26 -0.13
C GLN A 109 6.61 1.52 -0.16
N VAL A 110 6.95 2.08 1.01
CA VAL A 110 7.75 3.30 1.11
C VAL A 110 9.21 2.97 0.91
N LEU A 111 9.55 2.72 -0.34
CA LEU A 111 10.90 2.43 -0.80
C LEU A 111 11.43 3.62 -1.60
N SER A 112 12.73 3.88 -1.49
CA SER A 112 13.38 4.97 -2.21
C SER A 112 13.61 4.60 -3.70
N ALA A 113 12.52 4.30 -4.43
CA ALA A 113 12.54 3.97 -5.84
C ALA A 113 11.41 4.69 -6.58
N ARG A 114 11.77 5.58 -7.52
CA ARG A 114 10.84 6.48 -8.22
C ARG A 114 9.66 5.75 -8.88
N ARG A 115 9.90 4.58 -9.48
CA ARG A 115 8.86 3.82 -10.19
C ARG A 115 7.65 3.44 -9.32
N LEU A 116 7.82 3.35 -8.01
CA LEU A 116 6.74 3.00 -7.08
C LEU A 116 5.74 4.14 -6.87
N PHE A 117 6.08 5.35 -7.31
CA PHE A 117 5.29 6.54 -7.07
C PHE A 117 4.63 7.11 -8.34
N TYR A 118 4.70 6.45 -9.49
CA TYR A 118 3.98 6.90 -10.69
C TYR A 118 2.45 6.85 -10.51
N GLU A 119 1.92 5.77 -9.98
CA GLU A 119 0.48 5.67 -9.70
C GLU A 119 0.03 6.62 -8.58
N PRO A 120 0.71 6.72 -7.42
CA PRO A 120 0.44 7.74 -6.42
C PRO A 120 0.48 9.17 -6.97
N GLN A 121 1.45 9.51 -7.82
CA GLN A 121 1.50 10.83 -8.46
C GLN A 121 0.36 11.05 -9.42
N TRP A 122 0.05 10.07 -10.27
CA TRP A 122 -1.10 10.16 -11.17
C TRP A 122 -2.39 10.40 -10.39
N LEU A 123 -2.59 9.70 -9.29
CA LEU A 123 -3.75 9.90 -8.42
C LEU A 123 -3.74 11.28 -7.74
N ALA A 124 -2.57 11.75 -7.31
CA ALA A 124 -2.42 13.09 -6.75
C ALA A 124 -2.80 14.16 -7.78
N ASP A 125 -2.36 14.01 -9.01
CA ASP A 125 -2.68 14.91 -10.13
C ASP A 125 -4.18 14.93 -10.49
N GLN A 126 -4.98 14.03 -9.91
CA GLN A 126 -6.45 14.09 -9.96
C GLN A 126 -7.07 15.00 -8.89
N GLY A 127 -6.26 15.69 -8.09
CA GLY A 127 -6.70 16.67 -7.09
C GLY A 127 -6.73 16.15 -5.66
N PHE A 128 -5.95 15.12 -5.33
CA PHE A 128 -5.83 14.54 -4.00
C PHE A 128 -4.42 14.72 -3.42
N ALA A 129 -4.29 14.76 -2.11
CA ALA A 129 -3.04 14.43 -1.46
C ALA A 129 -2.98 12.91 -1.25
N VAL A 130 -1.94 12.25 -1.73
CA VAL A 130 -1.79 10.80 -1.57
C VAL A 130 -0.76 10.49 -0.50
N ILE A 131 -1.14 9.68 0.49
CA ILE A 131 -0.27 9.25 1.58
C ILE A 131 -0.11 7.73 1.53
N VAL A 132 1.14 7.28 1.53
CA VAL A 132 1.50 5.87 1.62
C VAL A 132 2.32 5.68 2.89
N ALA A 133 1.90 4.77 3.78
CA ALA A 133 2.62 4.53 5.02
C ALA A 133 2.87 3.04 5.25
N ASP A 134 4.11 2.68 5.59
CA ASP A 134 4.49 1.35 6.05
C ASP A 134 4.35 1.28 7.57
N GLY A 135 3.44 0.46 8.04
CA GLY A 135 3.19 0.22 9.46
C GLY A 135 3.91 -1.01 10.01
N ARG A 136 3.64 -1.33 11.26
CA ARG A 136 4.03 -2.58 11.91
C ARG A 136 3.57 -3.78 11.08
N GLY A 137 4.32 -4.87 11.10
CA GLY A 137 4.13 -6.04 10.25
C GLY A 137 4.90 -5.96 8.92
N SER A 138 5.29 -4.77 8.45
CA SER A 138 6.12 -4.63 7.24
C SER A 138 7.55 -5.09 7.49
N PRO A 139 8.23 -5.71 6.50
CA PRO A 139 9.60 -6.18 6.65
C PRO A 139 10.64 -5.04 6.72
N GLY A 140 11.85 -5.38 7.18
CA GLY A 140 13.02 -4.49 7.11
C GLY A 140 13.20 -3.53 8.28
N ARG A 141 12.48 -3.73 9.39
CA ARG A 141 12.70 -3.03 10.69
C ARG A 141 12.98 -4.00 11.84
N GLY A 142 13.28 -5.24 11.51
CA GLY A 142 13.61 -6.30 12.44
C GLY A 142 12.43 -7.15 12.92
N PRO A 143 12.72 -8.31 13.57
CA PRO A 143 11.69 -9.32 13.89
C PRO A 143 10.57 -8.81 14.80
N ALA A 144 10.89 -7.96 15.78
CA ALA A 144 9.89 -7.41 16.71
C ALA A 144 8.84 -6.56 15.98
N TRP A 145 9.26 -5.82 14.94
CA TRP A 145 8.37 -5.02 14.12
C TRP A 145 7.44 -5.89 13.25
N GLU A 146 7.99 -6.93 12.64
CA GLU A 146 7.22 -7.88 11.83
C GLU A 146 6.26 -8.71 12.71
N HIS A 147 6.70 -9.12 13.90
CA HIS A 147 5.91 -9.89 14.85
C HIS A 147 4.79 -9.08 15.54
N ALA A 148 4.70 -7.77 15.33
CA ALA A 148 3.58 -6.98 15.82
C ALA A 148 2.22 -7.42 15.23
N PHE A 149 2.25 -8.19 14.13
CA PHE A 149 1.07 -8.84 13.54
C PHE A 149 0.67 -10.15 14.18
N ARG A 150 1.48 -10.67 15.11
CA ARG A 150 1.20 -11.97 15.69
C ARG A 150 -0.13 -11.96 16.41
N PHE A 151 -1.04 -12.84 15.98
CA PHE A 151 -2.41 -13.02 16.45
C PHE A 151 -3.35 -11.83 16.23
N ASP A 152 -2.91 -10.76 15.57
CA ASP A 152 -3.77 -9.63 15.21
C ASP A 152 -3.18 -8.79 14.07
N VAL A 153 -3.52 -9.12 12.85
CA VAL A 153 -3.10 -8.37 11.64
C VAL A 153 -3.92 -7.08 11.42
N ALA A 154 -4.96 -6.86 12.22
CA ALA A 154 -5.91 -5.77 12.03
C ALA A 154 -5.52 -4.50 12.82
N THR A 155 -5.34 -4.65 14.13
CA THR A 155 -5.23 -3.50 15.05
C THR A 155 -3.98 -2.69 14.80
N ALA A 156 -2.81 -3.33 14.81
CA ALA A 156 -1.54 -2.62 14.60
C ALA A 156 -1.46 -1.95 13.22
N ALA A 157 -1.95 -2.62 12.17
CA ALA A 157 -1.96 -2.06 10.83
C ALA A 157 -2.82 -0.80 10.72
N LEU A 158 -4.04 -0.83 11.27
CA LEU A 158 -4.97 0.29 11.20
C LEU A 158 -4.51 1.47 12.08
N GLU A 159 -4.04 1.21 13.30
CA GLU A 159 -3.49 2.24 14.19
C GLU A 159 -2.33 3.00 13.55
N ASP A 160 -1.44 2.29 12.86
CA ASP A 160 -0.29 2.92 12.22
C ASP A 160 -0.69 3.79 11.01
N GLN A 161 -1.75 3.40 10.26
CA GLN A 161 -2.27 4.27 9.20
C GLN A 161 -2.88 5.56 9.76
N VAL A 162 -3.64 5.46 10.86
CA VAL A 162 -4.21 6.65 11.52
C VAL A 162 -3.10 7.54 12.07
N ALA A 163 -2.10 6.97 12.75
CA ALA A 163 -0.98 7.74 13.30
C ALA A 163 -0.15 8.44 12.20
N ALA A 164 0.07 7.77 11.06
CA ALA A 164 0.75 8.39 9.92
C ALA A 164 -0.06 9.54 9.33
N LEU A 165 -1.38 9.36 9.16
CA LEU A 165 -2.29 10.39 8.70
C LEU A 165 -2.28 11.62 9.62
N GLU A 166 -2.48 11.42 10.93
CA GLU A 166 -2.49 12.51 11.92
C GLU A 166 -1.18 13.30 11.91
N HIS A 167 -0.04 12.61 11.81
CA HIS A 167 1.26 13.26 11.70
C HIS A 167 1.38 14.11 10.43
N VAL A 168 0.99 13.56 9.27
CA VAL A 168 1.08 14.27 7.98
C VAL A 168 0.14 15.49 7.98
N VAL A 169 -1.09 15.35 8.45
CA VAL A 169 -2.03 16.49 8.58
C VAL A 169 -1.45 17.58 9.47
N GLY A 170 -0.79 17.20 10.56
CA GLY A 170 -0.11 18.15 11.44
C GLY A 170 1.07 18.89 10.79
N GLN A 171 1.72 18.28 9.78
CA GLN A 171 2.80 18.93 9.01
C GLN A 171 2.29 19.84 7.88
N TYR A 172 1.08 19.60 7.38
CA TYR A 172 0.48 20.33 6.25
C TYR A 172 -0.91 20.89 6.60
N PRO A 173 -1.06 21.68 7.71
CA PRO A 173 -2.36 22.05 8.26
C PRO A 173 -3.21 22.93 7.33
N ASP A 174 -2.58 23.72 6.47
CA ASP A 174 -3.27 24.62 5.53
C ASP A 174 -3.48 23.98 4.13
N GLU A 175 -2.85 22.85 3.87
CA GLU A 175 -2.81 22.21 2.57
C GLU A 175 -3.70 20.97 2.48
N LEU A 176 -4.01 20.34 3.62
CA LEU A 176 -4.75 19.08 3.70
C LEU A 176 -6.05 19.23 4.48
N ASP A 177 -7.11 18.60 3.98
CA ASP A 177 -8.41 18.57 4.64
C ASP A 177 -8.64 17.22 5.34
N ALA A 178 -8.39 17.18 6.64
CA ALA A 178 -8.57 15.99 7.47
C ALA A 178 -10.05 15.53 7.59
N SER A 179 -11.02 16.34 7.17
CA SER A 179 -12.43 15.94 7.15
C SER A 179 -12.80 15.13 5.91
N ARG A 180 -11.92 15.09 4.89
CA ARG A 180 -12.13 14.44 3.59
C ARG A 180 -11.04 13.40 3.32
N VAL A 181 -11.04 12.32 4.13
CA VAL A 181 -10.04 11.25 4.02
C VAL A 181 -10.65 10.01 3.42
N GLY A 182 -10.16 9.58 2.25
CA GLY A 182 -10.42 8.27 1.68
C GLY A 182 -9.25 7.31 1.93
N ILE A 183 -9.52 6.02 1.78
CA ILE A 183 -8.49 4.99 1.82
C ILE A 183 -8.70 3.98 0.70
N ARG A 184 -7.61 3.55 0.06
CA ARG A 184 -7.67 2.52 -0.98
C ARG A 184 -6.49 1.55 -0.86
N GLY A 185 -6.73 0.31 -1.24
CA GLY A 185 -5.66 -0.66 -1.31
C GLY A 185 -6.11 -1.94 -2.03
N TRP A 186 -5.15 -2.80 -2.29
CA TRP A 186 -5.35 -4.08 -2.95
C TRP A 186 -4.85 -5.22 -2.06
N SER A 187 -5.51 -6.39 -2.10
CA SER A 187 -5.11 -7.57 -1.33
C SER A 187 -5.14 -7.27 0.18
N PHE A 188 -4.02 -7.34 0.89
CA PHE A 188 -3.93 -6.91 2.29
C PHE A 188 -4.31 -5.43 2.46
N GLY A 189 -3.90 -4.55 1.53
CA GLY A 189 -4.33 -3.15 1.51
C GLY A 189 -5.83 -2.99 1.28
N GLY A 190 -6.45 -3.89 0.50
CA GLY A 190 -7.91 -3.98 0.34
C GLY A 190 -8.61 -4.39 1.64
N TYR A 191 -8.07 -5.38 2.34
CA TYR A 191 -8.51 -5.74 3.68
C TYR A 191 -8.46 -4.55 4.64
N LEU A 192 -7.32 -3.86 4.68
CA LEU A 192 -7.10 -2.70 5.53
C LEU A 192 -8.03 -1.53 5.18
N SER A 193 -8.31 -1.33 3.89
CA SER A 193 -9.24 -0.28 3.44
C SER A 193 -10.68 -0.56 3.87
N ALA A 194 -11.16 -1.78 3.73
CA ALA A 194 -12.48 -2.16 4.24
C ALA A 194 -12.54 -2.06 5.77
N LEU A 195 -11.50 -2.56 6.46
CA LEU A 195 -11.39 -2.48 7.92
C LEU A 195 -11.45 -1.03 8.42
N ALA A 196 -10.81 -0.10 7.69
CA ALA A 196 -10.74 1.31 8.06
C ALA A 196 -12.13 1.96 8.16
N VAL A 197 -12.98 1.81 7.16
CA VAL A 197 -14.34 2.37 7.20
C VAL A 197 -15.29 1.61 8.12
N LEU A 198 -14.98 0.35 8.44
CA LEU A 198 -15.76 -0.46 9.39
C LEU A 198 -15.41 -0.16 10.85
N ARG A 199 -14.12 0.15 11.15
CA ARG A 199 -13.68 0.39 12.55
C ARG A 199 -13.44 1.86 12.87
N ARG A 200 -13.07 2.69 11.86
CA ARG A 200 -12.73 4.10 12.03
C ARG A 200 -13.51 5.00 11.05
N PRO A 201 -14.87 4.91 11.03
CA PRO A 201 -15.70 5.81 10.21
C PRO A 201 -15.61 7.29 10.65
N ASP A 202 -15.05 7.54 11.82
CA ASP A 202 -14.70 8.87 12.33
C ASP A 202 -13.52 9.51 11.59
N VAL A 203 -12.59 8.69 11.08
CA VAL A 203 -11.39 9.13 10.35
C VAL A 203 -11.59 9.01 8.83
N PHE A 204 -12.09 7.88 8.36
CA PHE A 204 -12.19 7.57 6.93
C PHE A 204 -13.60 7.79 6.40
N ALA A 205 -13.73 8.75 5.47
CA ALA A 205 -15.01 9.13 4.86
C ALA A 205 -15.45 8.19 3.73
N ALA A 206 -14.52 7.46 3.09
CA ALA A 206 -14.80 6.50 2.02
C ALA A 206 -13.68 5.49 1.87
N ALA A 207 -13.97 4.29 1.35
CA ALA A 207 -12.95 3.29 1.05
C ALA A 207 -13.16 2.57 -0.29
N ILE A 208 -12.03 2.24 -0.93
CA ILE A 208 -11.98 1.29 -2.06
C ILE A 208 -11.17 0.08 -1.62
N ALA A 209 -11.81 -1.08 -1.55
CA ALA A 209 -11.20 -2.34 -1.16
C ALA A 209 -11.07 -3.29 -2.35
N GLY A 210 -9.87 -3.34 -2.92
CA GLY A 210 -9.54 -4.24 -4.03
C GLY A 210 -9.10 -5.61 -3.52
N ALA A 211 -9.71 -6.67 -4.02
CA ALA A 211 -9.42 -8.07 -3.67
C ALA A 211 -9.18 -8.28 -2.15
N PRO A 212 -10.09 -7.79 -1.25
CA PRO A 212 -9.87 -7.83 0.20
C PRO A 212 -9.94 -9.26 0.74
N VAL A 213 -9.04 -9.61 1.67
CA VAL A 213 -9.15 -10.84 2.47
C VAL A 213 -10.19 -10.60 3.57
N SER A 214 -11.45 -10.95 3.36
CA SER A 214 -12.53 -10.68 4.32
C SER A 214 -12.62 -11.66 5.48
N GLU A 215 -12.06 -12.86 5.31
CA GLU A 215 -12.02 -13.94 6.32
C GLU A 215 -10.72 -14.73 6.17
N TRP A 216 -9.85 -14.66 7.15
CA TRP A 216 -8.51 -15.25 7.08
C TRP A 216 -8.51 -16.80 7.08
N ARG A 217 -9.56 -17.44 7.56
CA ARG A 217 -9.73 -18.91 7.45
C ARG A 217 -9.88 -19.41 6.02
N TRP A 218 -10.11 -18.51 5.06
CA TRP A 218 -10.27 -18.86 3.63
C TRP A 218 -9.06 -18.49 2.80
N TYR A 219 -8.02 -17.95 3.42
CA TYR A 219 -6.79 -17.58 2.75
C TYR A 219 -5.73 -18.68 2.92
N ASP A 220 -4.56 -18.53 2.27
CA ASP A 220 -3.52 -19.55 2.32
C ASP A 220 -2.95 -19.75 3.75
N THR A 221 -2.51 -20.98 4.04
CA THR A 221 -2.01 -21.35 5.37
C THR A 221 -0.61 -20.78 5.63
N VAL A 222 0.23 -20.64 4.60
CA VAL A 222 1.64 -20.22 4.73
C VAL A 222 1.75 -18.83 5.33
N ALA A 223 1.00 -17.85 4.79
CA ALA A 223 0.98 -16.50 5.31
C ALA A 223 0.11 -16.40 6.58
N THR A 224 -1.09 -16.95 6.52
CA THR A 224 -2.09 -16.78 7.58
C THR A 224 -1.65 -17.40 8.90
N GLU A 225 -1.20 -18.66 8.89
CA GLU A 225 -0.79 -19.34 10.12
C GLU A 225 0.52 -18.79 10.69
N ARG A 226 1.40 -18.22 9.85
CA ARG A 226 2.58 -17.49 10.31
C ARG A 226 2.20 -16.28 11.17
N TRP A 227 1.12 -15.58 10.84
CA TRP A 227 0.67 -14.39 11.56
C TRP A 227 -0.32 -14.70 12.66
N LEU A 228 -1.33 -15.55 12.40
CA LEU A 228 -2.45 -15.79 13.30
C LEU A 228 -2.35 -17.11 14.07
N GLY A 229 -1.38 -17.98 13.75
CA GLY A 229 -1.29 -19.34 14.26
C GLY A 229 -2.33 -20.27 13.61
N HIS A 230 -2.33 -21.52 14.00
CA HIS A 230 -3.31 -22.49 13.48
C HIS A 230 -4.73 -22.15 13.99
N PRO A 231 -5.76 -22.14 13.12
CA PRO A 231 -7.10 -21.66 13.50
C PRO A 231 -7.80 -22.49 14.59
N ALA A 232 -7.42 -23.75 14.78
CA ALA A 232 -7.94 -24.57 15.88
C ALA A 232 -7.33 -24.17 17.24
N ASP A 233 -6.10 -23.66 17.24
CA ASP A 233 -5.38 -23.27 18.48
C ASP A 233 -5.64 -21.80 18.84
N HIS A 234 -5.92 -20.96 17.83
CA HIS A 234 -6.10 -19.52 17.97
C HIS A 234 -7.38 -19.00 17.28
N PRO A 235 -8.57 -19.58 17.55
CA PRO A 235 -9.82 -19.17 16.90
C PRO A 235 -10.12 -17.67 17.09
N ASP A 236 -9.82 -17.13 18.26
CA ASP A 236 -10.05 -15.72 18.60
C ASP A 236 -9.22 -14.74 17.74
N ALA A 237 -8.03 -15.15 17.25
CA ALA A 237 -7.24 -14.34 16.34
C ALA A 237 -7.94 -14.16 15.00
N TYR A 238 -8.56 -15.21 14.49
CA TYR A 238 -9.34 -15.18 13.25
C TYR A 238 -10.65 -14.41 13.42
N ASP A 239 -11.34 -14.58 14.55
CA ASP A 239 -12.59 -13.86 14.83
C ASP A 239 -12.35 -12.34 14.92
N ARG A 240 -11.27 -11.91 15.60
CA ARG A 240 -10.91 -10.49 15.70
C ARG A 240 -10.57 -9.85 14.38
N THR A 241 -10.01 -10.60 13.45
CA THR A 241 -9.50 -10.10 12.18
C THR A 241 -10.46 -10.27 11.01
N SER A 242 -11.57 -10.98 11.20
CA SER A 242 -12.62 -11.13 10.19
C SER A 242 -13.37 -9.81 9.97
N LEU A 243 -13.62 -9.46 8.71
CA LEU A 243 -14.46 -8.31 8.34
C LEU A 243 -15.96 -8.62 8.39
N LEU A 244 -16.35 -9.89 8.29
CA LEU A 244 -17.76 -10.28 8.14
C LEU A 244 -18.63 -9.87 9.33
N PRO A 245 -18.20 -10.05 10.59
CA PRO A 245 -18.98 -9.61 11.75
C PRO A 245 -19.11 -8.08 11.84
N LEU A 246 -18.21 -7.33 11.22
CA LEU A 246 -18.20 -5.87 11.24
C LEU A 246 -19.17 -5.25 10.22
N ALA A 247 -19.72 -6.03 9.29
CA ALA A 247 -20.54 -5.55 8.18
C ALA A 247 -21.70 -4.64 8.62
N ALA A 248 -22.38 -4.97 9.72
CA ALA A 248 -23.49 -4.16 10.24
C ALA A 248 -23.07 -2.74 10.68
N GLY A 249 -21.78 -2.53 10.96
CA GLY A 249 -21.22 -1.23 11.36
C GLY A 249 -20.90 -0.29 10.19
N LEU A 250 -21.05 -0.70 8.93
CA LEU A 250 -20.73 0.18 7.78
C LEU A 250 -21.67 1.39 7.75
N THR A 251 -21.08 2.58 7.79
CA THR A 251 -21.79 3.88 7.69
C THR A 251 -21.19 4.80 6.65
N ARG A 252 -20.10 4.38 5.99
CA ARG A 252 -19.37 5.15 4.99
C ARG A 252 -19.41 4.46 3.63
N PRO A 253 -19.34 5.20 2.51
CA PRO A 253 -19.24 4.63 1.18
C PRO A 253 -18.09 3.61 1.07
N LEU A 254 -18.39 2.44 0.53
CA LEU A 254 -17.44 1.36 0.28
C LEU A 254 -17.62 0.82 -1.14
N LEU A 255 -16.53 0.84 -1.92
CA LEU A 255 -16.42 0.15 -3.20
C LEU A 255 -15.56 -1.09 -3.03
N LEU A 256 -16.16 -2.26 -3.26
CA LEU A 256 -15.45 -3.54 -3.38
C LEU A 256 -15.08 -3.76 -4.84
N VAL A 257 -13.83 -4.13 -5.11
CA VAL A 257 -13.36 -4.48 -6.46
C VAL A 257 -12.75 -5.87 -6.43
N HIS A 258 -13.06 -6.75 -7.42
CA HIS A 258 -12.45 -8.09 -7.45
C HIS A 258 -12.35 -8.65 -8.87
N GLY A 259 -11.19 -9.23 -9.20
CA GLY A 259 -11.00 -10.03 -10.40
C GLY A 259 -11.67 -11.39 -10.27
N LEU A 260 -12.48 -11.81 -11.25
CA LEU A 260 -13.20 -13.08 -11.17
C LEU A 260 -12.32 -14.32 -11.40
N LEU A 261 -11.11 -14.13 -11.95
CA LEU A 261 -10.09 -15.16 -12.09
C LEU A 261 -8.97 -15.04 -11.05
N ASP A 262 -9.22 -14.34 -9.94
CA ASP A 262 -8.26 -14.19 -8.87
C ASP A 262 -7.99 -15.56 -8.20
N ASP A 263 -6.76 -16.02 -8.36
CA ASP A 263 -6.24 -17.31 -7.92
C ASP A 263 -5.44 -17.22 -6.60
N ASN A 264 -5.23 -16.00 -6.11
CA ASN A 264 -4.56 -15.74 -4.83
C ASN A 264 -5.59 -15.43 -3.73
N VAL A 265 -6.35 -14.34 -3.89
CA VAL A 265 -7.49 -14.04 -3.01
C VAL A 265 -8.77 -14.35 -3.76
N HIS A 266 -9.34 -15.52 -3.51
CA HIS A 266 -10.50 -16.00 -4.26
C HIS A 266 -11.67 -15.00 -4.18
N PRO A 267 -12.43 -14.72 -5.27
CA PRO A 267 -13.55 -13.76 -5.30
C PRO A 267 -14.62 -13.99 -4.23
N ARG A 268 -14.69 -15.18 -3.66
CA ARG A 268 -15.51 -15.51 -2.50
C ARG A 268 -15.40 -14.47 -1.38
N HIS A 269 -14.21 -13.94 -1.14
CA HIS A 269 -13.98 -12.95 -0.08
C HIS A 269 -14.86 -11.70 -0.27
N SER A 270 -14.81 -11.07 -1.44
CA SER A 270 -15.66 -9.90 -1.74
C SER A 270 -17.14 -10.26 -1.81
N LEU A 271 -17.49 -11.41 -2.40
CA LEU A 271 -18.89 -11.83 -2.51
C LEU A 271 -19.53 -12.11 -1.13
N GLN A 272 -18.79 -12.71 -0.20
CA GLN A 272 -19.30 -12.97 1.16
C GLN A 272 -19.37 -11.69 2.00
N LEU A 273 -18.40 -10.77 1.84
CA LEU A 273 -18.48 -9.46 2.49
C LEU A 273 -19.67 -8.66 1.95
N SER A 274 -19.86 -8.61 0.63
CA SER A 274 -21.03 -7.98 0.00
C SER A 274 -22.34 -8.60 0.50
N ARG A 275 -22.42 -9.93 0.60
CA ARG A 275 -23.59 -10.61 1.16
C ARG A 275 -23.86 -10.20 2.61
N ALA A 276 -22.81 -10.12 3.44
CA ALA A 276 -22.95 -9.73 4.86
C ALA A 276 -23.42 -8.27 4.99
N LEU A 277 -22.90 -7.37 4.16
CA LEU A 277 -23.32 -5.97 4.09
C LEU A 277 -24.80 -5.85 3.66
N ALA A 278 -25.19 -6.54 2.58
CA ALA A 278 -26.57 -6.55 2.11
C ALA A 278 -27.54 -7.11 3.14
N ALA A 279 -27.18 -8.21 3.81
CA ALA A 279 -27.99 -8.79 4.89
C ALA A 279 -28.15 -7.85 6.09
N ALA A 280 -27.19 -6.97 6.33
CA ALA A 280 -27.23 -5.93 7.34
C ALA A 280 -27.92 -4.62 6.87
N GLY A 281 -28.43 -4.56 5.63
CA GLY A 281 -29.04 -3.37 5.05
C GLY A 281 -28.03 -2.23 4.83
N ARG A 282 -26.77 -2.56 4.51
CA ARG A 282 -25.69 -1.57 4.28
C ARG A 282 -25.40 -1.43 2.80
N ASP A 283 -25.62 -0.22 2.30
CA ASP A 283 -25.33 0.13 0.91
C ASP A 283 -23.83 0.08 0.65
N HIS A 284 -23.44 -0.52 -0.48
CA HIS A 284 -22.06 -0.60 -0.95
C HIS A 284 -22.06 -0.83 -2.47
N GLU A 285 -20.92 -0.59 -3.09
CA GLU A 285 -20.70 -0.85 -4.51
C GLU A 285 -19.82 -2.09 -4.67
N LEU A 286 -20.10 -2.87 -5.73
CA LEU A 286 -19.31 -4.05 -6.06
C LEU A 286 -18.97 -4.02 -7.56
N LEU A 287 -17.68 -3.89 -7.88
CA LEU A 287 -17.13 -3.94 -9.23
C LEU A 287 -16.41 -5.28 -9.44
N LEU A 288 -17.02 -6.16 -10.23
CA LEU A 288 -16.41 -7.43 -10.61
C LEU A 288 -15.75 -7.28 -11.98
N LEU A 289 -14.52 -7.81 -12.09
CA LEU A 289 -13.68 -7.72 -13.28
C LEU A 289 -13.55 -9.09 -13.95
N PRO A 290 -14.38 -9.41 -14.97
CA PRO A 290 -14.28 -10.68 -15.69
C PRO A 290 -12.93 -10.83 -16.41
N GLY A 291 -12.34 -12.02 -16.35
CA GLY A 291 -11.06 -12.31 -17.00
C GLY A 291 -9.82 -11.77 -16.30
N VAL A 292 -9.98 -11.15 -15.13
CA VAL A 292 -8.89 -10.52 -14.37
C VAL A 292 -8.45 -11.43 -13.22
N THR A 293 -7.14 -11.64 -13.10
CA THR A 293 -6.47 -12.36 -12.00
C THR A 293 -6.09 -11.40 -10.86
N HIS A 294 -5.25 -11.85 -9.91
CA HIS A 294 -4.87 -11.01 -8.76
C HIS A 294 -3.99 -9.79 -9.14
N VAL A 295 -3.04 -9.93 -10.06
CA VAL A 295 -2.03 -8.89 -10.34
C VAL A 295 -1.67 -8.68 -11.82
N ALA A 296 -2.07 -9.56 -12.70
CA ALA A 296 -1.73 -9.48 -14.12
C ALA A 296 -2.90 -8.91 -14.91
N TRP A 297 -2.98 -7.58 -15.03
CA TRP A 297 -4.10 -6.91 -15.68
C TRP A 297 -3.70 -6.33 -17.03
N PRO A 298 -4.55 -6.46 -18.04
CA PRO A 298 -4.39 -5.72 -19.28
C PRO A 298 -4.39 -4.20 -19.04
N PRO A 299 -3.56 -3.42 -19.75
CA PRO A 299 -3.46 -1.97 -19.56
C PRO A 299 -4.80 -1.24 -19.62
N GLU A 300 -5.69 -1.65 -20.52
CA GLU A 300 -7.03 -1.06 -20.67
C GLU A 300 -7.91 -1.29 -19.44
N ILE A 301 -7.73 -2.39 -18.73
CA ILE A 301 -8.46 -2.66 -17.47
C ILE A 301 -7.90 -1.78 -16.34
N ILE A 302 -6.57 -1.62 -16.27
CA ILE A 302 -5.93 -0.75 -15.28
C ILE A 302 -6.44 0.69 -15.45
N GLU A 303 -6.46 1.22 -16.66
CA GLU A 303 -6.92 2.58 -16.95
C GLU A 303 -8.38 2.78 -16.49
N GLN A 304 -9.29 1.86 -16.87
CA GLN A 304 -10.69 1.93 -16.46
C GLN A 304 -10.88 1.79 -14.95
N LEU A 305 -10.09 0.94 -14.30
CA LEU A 305 -10.12 0.76 -12.85
C LEU A 305 -9.66 2.03 -12.13
N LEU A 306 -8.55 2.62 -12.54
CA LEU A 306 -8.04 3.87 -11.96
C LEU A 306 -9.03 5.02 -12.17
N ALA A 307 -9.65 5.13 -13.34
CA ALA A 307 -10.71 6.10 -13.60
C ALA A 307 -11.94 5.88 -12.69
N ALA A 308 -12.31 4.62 -12.44
CA ALA A 308 -13.41 4.29 -11.52
C ALA A 308 -13.07 4.70 -10.08
N HIS A 309 -11.82 4.51 -9.64
CA HIS A 309 -11.35 4.96 -8.32
C HIS A 309 -11.45 6.48 -8.17
N VAL A 310 -11.02 7.23 -9.18
CA VAL A 310 -11.10 8.70 -9.17
C VAL A 310 -12.55 9.16 -9.10
N ARG A 311 -13.45 8.60 -9.95
CA ARG A 311 -14.88 8.93 -9.91
C ARG A 311 -15.51 8.65 -8.55
N PHE A 312 -15.18 7.52 -7.93
CA PHE A 312 -15.67 7.17 -6.60
C PHE A 312 -15.21 8.17 -5.54
N PHE A 313 -13.90 8.45 -5.46
CA PHE A 313 -13.38 9.40 -4.46
C PHE A 313 -13.86 10.84 -4.69
N ARG A 314 -13.95 11.31 -5.93
CA ARG A 314 -14.50 12.65 -6.21
C ARG A 314 -15.93 12.77 -5.70
N ARG A 315 -16.79 11.82 -6.02
CA ARG A 315 -18.16 11.79 -5.51
C ARG A 315 -18.25 11.78 -3.98
N CYS A 316 -17.34 11.09 -3.30
CA CYS A 316 -17.38 10.92 -1.84
C CYS A 316 -16.65 12.03 -1.07
N LEU A 317 -15.57 12.59 -1.65
CA LEU A 317 -14.67 13.49 -0.93
C LEU A 317 -14.70 14.94 -1.45
N VAL A 318 -15.30 15.19 -2.61
CA VAL A 318 -15.38 16.52 -3.23
C VAL A 318 -16.86 16.90 -3.46
N PRO A 319 -17.55 17.46 -2.44
CA PRO A 319 -18.95 17.83 -2.57
C PRO A 319 -19.18 18.84 -3.69
N GLY A 320 -20.18 18.58 -4.54
CA GLY A 320 -20.57 19.48 -5.63
C GLY A 320 -19.75 19.29 -6.92
N ASP A 321 -18.82 18.38 -6.97
CA ASP A 321 -18.14 18.03 -8.22
C ASP A 321 -19.09 17.23 -9.12
N GLN A 322 -19.67 17.92 -10.10
CA GLN A 322 -20.45 17.30 -11.16
C GLN A 322 -19.45 16.85 -12.24
N TRP A 323 -18.85 15.70 -12.04
CA TRP A 323 -18.04 15.05 -13.06
C TRP A 323 -18.97 14.54 -14.19
N PRO A 324 -18.67 14.87 -15.45
CA PRO A 324 -19.45 14.37 -16.58
C PRO A 324 -19.34 12.87 -16.78
#